data_76e1b32c6f0486f169bee79e11efad2d
#
_entry.id   76e1b32c6f0486f169bee79e11efad2d
#
_cell.length_a   1.000
_cell.length_b   1.000
_cell.length_c   1.000
_cell.angle_alpha   90.00
_cell.angle_beta   90.00
_cell.angle_gamma   90.00
#
_symmetry.space_group_name_H-M   'P 1'
#
loop_
_entity.id
_entity.type
_entity.pdbx_description
1 polymer ?
#
loop_
_entity_poly.entity_id
_entity_poly.type
_entity_poly.pdbx_seq_one_letter_code
_entity_poly.pdbx_strand_id
1 'polypeptide(L)'
;MRAGSAFVRKPSPSRVVIDDPNAALLVVDVQKGFDDADYWGPRNNPDCEANIASLLALWQAKDRPIVFVRHDSTEAASPLRPDNPGNAFKDMITGDPDVIVSKHTNSCFYGDPDLHRWLKDRRIKTLVLCGITTNHCCETTARMGGNLGYDVRFVIDATHTFDRGDMTADQLAHATATNLNGEFAAIVATAEVLDA
;
A
#
# COMPACT_ATOMS: atom_id res chain seq x y z
N MET A 1 36.95 18.12 18.48
CA MET A 1 35.54 18.61 18.35
C MET A 1 34.92 17.97 17.13
N ARG A 2 33.97 17.03 17.32
CA ARG A 2 33.23 16.43 16.21
C ARG A 2 31.90 17.18 16.09
N ALA A 3 31.70 17.86 14.97
CA ALA A 3 30.42 18.50 14.66
C ALA A 3 29.36 17.41 14.51
N GLY A 4 28.38 17.41 15.42
CA GLY A 4 27.21 16.54 15.31
C GLY A 4 26.37 17.02 14.13
N SER A 5 26.16 16.13 13.15
CA SER A 5 25.18 16.33 12.10
C SER A 5 23.79 16.39 12.74
N ALA A 6 23.21 17.56 12.81
CA ALA A 6 21.82 17.73 13.23
C ALA A 6 20.94 17.13 12.14
N PHE A 7 20.30 16.02 12.44
CA PHE A 7 19.20 15.48 11.64
C PHE A 7 18.08 16.52 11.64
N VAL A 8 17.95 17.26 10.55
CA VAL A 8 16.86 18.22 10.38
C VAL A 8 15.59 17.38 10.19
N ARG A 9 14.80 17.25 11.26
CA ARG A 9 13.44 16.70 11.15
C ARG A 9 12.66 17.59 10.19
N LYS A 10 12.23 17.05 9.06
CA LYS A 10 11.19 17.69 8.26
C LYS A 10 9.98 17.93 9.18
N PRO A 11 9.33 19.09 9.11
CA PRO A 11 8.14 19.35 9.94
C PRO A 11 7.09 18.27 9.66
N SER A 12 6.48 17.77 10.72
CA SER A 12 5.30 16.89 10.64
C SER A 12 4.25 17.62 9.79
N PRO A 13 3.68 16.99 8.75
CA PRO A 13 2.70 17.67 7.91
C PRO A 13 1.49 18.05 8.77
N SER A 14 1.22 19.34 8.85
CA SER A 14 -0.04 19.88 9.36
C SER A 14 -1.17 19.35 8.47
N ARG A 15 -2.19 18.73 9.08
CA ARG A 15 -3.44 18.23 8.48
C ARG A 15 -3.23 17.64 7.09
N VAL A 16 -3.36 16.32 6.99
CA VAL A 16 -3.23 15.61 5.72
C VAL A 16 -4.44 15.95 4.85
N VAL A 17 -4.34 17.02 4.09
CA VAL A 17 -5.28 17.30 3.01
C VAL A 17 -4.71 16.64 1.77
N ILE A 18 -5.42 15.67 1.17
CA ILE A 18 -5.10 15.18 -0.17
C ILE A 18 -5.72 16.15 -1.16
N ASP A 19 -5.07 17.30 -1.29
CA ASP A 19 -5.54 18.42 -2.12
C ASP A 19 -5.21 18.23 -3.62
N ASP A 20 -4.72 17.02 -3.96
CA ASP A 20 -4.41 16.64 -5.34
C ASP A 20 -5.56 15.85 -5.96
N PRO A 21 -6.35 16.46 -6.85
CA PRO A 21 -7.45 15.77 -7.53
C PRO A 21 -6.98 14.62 -8.42
N ASN A 22 -5.68 14.59 -8.75
CA ASN A 22 -5.04 13.55 -9.55
C ASN A 22 -4.27 12.53 -8.70
N ALA A 23 -4.48 12.51 -7.38
CA ALA A 23 -3.89 11.50 -6.51
C ALA A 23 -4.36 10.10 -6.89
N ALA A 24 -3.44 9.15 -7.08
CA ALA A 24 -3.78 7.76 -7.40
C ALA A 24 -3.92 6.92 -6.13
N LEU A 25 -4.97 6.10 -6.07
CA LEU A 25 -5.11 5.05 -5.05
C LEU A 25 -4.43 3.77 -5.55
N LEU A 26 -3.43 3.31 -4.84
CA LEU A 26 -2.76 2.03 -5.07
C LEU A 26 -3.32 0.99 -4.08
N VAL A 27 -4.10 0.05 -4.60
CA VAL A 27 -4.67 -1.08 -3.85
C VAL A 27 -3.77 -2.28 -4.08
N VAL A 28 -2.91 -2.56 -3.10
CA VAL A 28 -1.80 -3.50 -3.25
C VAL A 28 -2.19 -4.88 -2.77
N ASP A 29 -2.20 -5.86 -3.69
CA ASP A 29 -2.30 -7.29 -3.43
C ASP A 29 -3.48 -7.71 -2.53
N VAL A 30 -4.64 -7.08 -2.66
CA VAL A 30 -5.83 -7.42 -1.87
C VAL A 30 -6.50 -8.65 -2.47
N GLN A 31 -5.86 -9.82 -2.27
CA GLN A 31 -6.19 -11.09 -2.90
C GLN A 31 -6.75 -12.10 -1.89
N LYS A 32 -7.61 -13.00 -2.37
CA LYS A 32 -8.29 -14.04 -1.56
C LYS A 32 -7.32 -14.99 -0.86
N GLY A 33 -6.16 -15.24 -1.46
CA GLY A 33 -5.14 -16.11 -0.88
C GLY A 33 -4.57 -15.62 0.46
N PHE A 34 -4.76 -14.35 0.82
CA PHE A 34 -4.41 -13.84 2.15
C PHE A 34 -5.42 -14.21 3.24
N ASP A 35 -6.54 -14.85 2.89
CA ASP A 35 -7.49 -15.41 3.86
C ASP A 35 -7.11 -16.84 4.32
N ASP A 36 -6.07 -17.44 3.75
CA ASP A 36 -5.54 -18.73 4.14
C ASP A 36 -4.78 -18.62 5.47
N ALA A 37 -5.50 -18.79 6.59
CA ALA A 37 -4.93 -18.68 7.93
C ALA A 37 -3.93 -19.81 8.26
N ASP A 38 -4.06 -20.98 7.62
CA ASP A 38 -3.12 -22.09 7.82
C ASP A 38 -1.76 -21.79 7.18
N TYR A 39 -1.76 -21.02 6.08
CA TYR A 39 -0.54 -20.61 5.40
C TYR A 39 0.12 -19.38 6.04
N TRP A 40 -0.68 -18.35 6.39
CA TRP A 40 -0.15 -17.06 6.82
C TRP A 40 -0.03 -16.91 8.34
N GLY A 41 -0.86 -17.63 9.11
CA GLY A 41 -0.95 -17.47 10.57
C GLY A 41 -1.79 -16.26 11.02
N PRO A 42 -1.64 -15.86 12.30
CA PRO A 42 -2.40 -14.75 12.87
C PRO A 42 -2.08 -13.41 12.18
N ARG A 43 -3.12 -12.62 11.96
CA ARG A 43 -3.02 -11.26 11.38
C ARG A 43 -3.46 -10.19 12.38
N ASN A 44 -3.03 -8.95 12.13
CA ASN A 44 -3.56 -7.78 12.78
C ASN A 44 -4.67 -7.11 11.95
N ASN A 45 -5.16 -5.99 12.46
CA ASN A 45 -6.06 -5.04 11.80
C ASN A 45 -7.26 -5.69 11.09
N PRO A 46 -8.28 -6.14 11.84
CA PRO A 46 -9.48 -6.77 11.27
C PRO A 46 -10.31 -5.82 10.40
N ASP A 47 -10.16 -4.50 10.55
CA ASP A 47 -10.91 -3.47 9.82
C ASP A 47 -10.24 -3.07 8.50
N CYS A 48 -9.10 -3.67 8.15
CA CYS A 48 -8.32 -3.32 6.95
C CYS A 48 -9.17 -3.30 5.67
N GLU A 49 -9.91 -4.37 5.42
CA GLU A 49 -10.73 -4.50 4.20
C GLU A 49 -11.87 -3.47 4.16
N ALA A 50 -12.50 -3.17 5.29
CA ALA A 50 -13.54 -2.14 5.37
C ALA A 50 -12.97 -0.74 5.09
N ASN A 51 -11.78 -0.46 5.59
CA ASN A 51 -11.06 0.78 5.32
C ASN A 51 -10.67 0.91 3.84
N ILE A 52 -10.15 -0.16 3.22
CA ILE A 52 -9.86 -0.20 1.78
C ILE A 52 -11.14 0.06 0.96
N ALA A 53 -12.25 -0.58 1.30
CA ALA A 53 -13.53 -0.38 0.60
C ALA A 53 -13.99 1.09 0.68
N SER A 54 -13.81 1.74 1.83
CA SER A 54 -14.16 3.15 2.01
C SER A 54 -13.28 4.07 1.16
N LEU A 55 -11.98 3.80 1.06
CA LEU A 55 -11.07 4.52 0.17
C LEU A 55 -11.44 4.34 -1.30
N LEU A 56 -11.72 3.10 -1.72
CA LEU A 56 -12.17 2.81 -3.08
C LEU A 56 -13.45 3.57 -3.44
N ALA A 57 -14.45 3.54 -2.56
CA ALA A 57 -15.71 4.27 -2.77
C ALA A 57 -15.48 5.79 -2.94
N LEU A 58 -14.57 6.39 -2.14
CA LEU A 58 -14.21 7.80 -2.27
C LEU A 58 -13.56 8.10 -3.62
N TRP A 59 -12.57 7.27 -4.05
CA TRP A 59 -11.88 7.47 -5.32
C TRP A 59 -12.81 7.33 -6.51
N GLN A 60 -13.67 6.32 -6.50
CA GLN A 60 -14.71 6.12 -7.52
C GLN A 60 -15.70 7.30 -7.58
N ALA A 61 -16.18 7.77 -6.42
CA ALA A 61 -17.10 8.91 -6.36
C ALA A 61 -16.50 10.22 -6.86
N LYS A 62 -15.16 10.38 -6.73
CA LYS A 62 -14.42 11.57 -7.17
C LYS A 62 -13.78 11.40 -8.56
N ASP A 63 -14.00 10.28 -9.25
CA ASP A 63 -13.41 9.94 -10.56
C ASP A 63 -11.88 10.12 -10.57
N ARG A 64 -11.23 9.65 -9.50
CA ARG A 64 -9.77 9.73 -9.32
C ARG A 64 -9.08 8.44 -9.78
N PRO A 65 -7.78 8.50 -10.19
CA PRO A 65 -7.06 7.32 -10.68
C PRO A 65 -6.97 6.18 -9.65
N ILE A 66 -7.30 4.95 -10.08
CA ILE A 66 -7.24 3.74 -9.26
C ILE A 66 -6.31 2.71 -9.93
N VAL A 67 -5.35 2.21 -9.16
CA VAL A 67 -4.43 1.14 -9.56
C VAL A 67 -4.69 -0.07 -8.69
N PHE A 68 -5.04 -1.20 -9.31
CA PHE A 68 -5.03 -2.49 -8.61
C PHE A 68 -3.70 -3.18 -8.88
N VAL A 69 -3.13 -3.73 -7.82
CA VAL A 69 -1.90 -4.51 -7.92
C VAL A 69 -2.17 -5.93 -7.53
N ARG A 70 -1.68 -6.88 -8.31
CA ARG A 70 -1.80 -8.30 -8.07
C ARG A 70 -0.42 -8.94 -7.94
N HIS A 71 -0.20 -9.66 -6.87
CA HIS A 71 0.98 -10.48 -6.69
C HIS A 71 0.77 -11.85 -7.33
N ASP A 72 1.56 -12.14 -8.35
CA ASP A 72 1.59 -13.43 -9.04
C ASP A 72 2.80 -14.21 -8.50
N SER A 73 2.59 -14.96 -7.41
CA SER A 73 3.66 -15.68 -6.72
C SER A 73 4.27 -16.78 -7.59
N THR A 74 5.59 -16.90 -7.54
CA THR A 74 6.36 -17.99 -8.18
C THR A 74 6.65 -19.14 -7.23
N GLU A 75 6.32 -19.01 -5.94
CA GLU A 75 6.52 -20.06 -4.94
C GLU A 75 5.48 -21.16 -5.09
N ALA A 76 5.93 -22.41 -5.16
CA ALA A 76 5.07 -23.56 -5.47
C ALA A 76 3.91 -23.78 -4.48
N ALA A 77 4.11 -23.45 -3.19
CA ALA A 77 3.10 -23.63 -2.14
C ALA A 77 2.24 -22.36 -1.91
N SER A 78 2.53 -21.26 -2.59
CA SER A 78 1.84 -20.00 -2.32
C SER A 78 0.38 -20.01 -2.78
N PRO A 79 -0.57 -19.57 -1.93
CA PRO A 79 -1.96 -19.37 -2.34
C PRO A 79 -2.14 -18.22 -3.34
N LEU A 80 -1.09 -17.41 -3.59
CA LEU A 80 -1.12 -16.29 -4.52
C LEU A 80 -0.60 -16.63 -5.93
N ARG A 81 -0.42 -17.91 -6.23
CA ARG A 81 -0.01 -18.34 -7.59
C ARG A 81 -1.12 -18.04 -8.60
N PRO A 82 -0.77 -17.70 -9.86
CA PRO A 82 -1.75 -17.41 -10.92
C PRO A 82 -2.75 -18.54 -11.20
N ASP A 83 -2.35 -19.80 -10.95
CA ASP A 83 -3.20 -20.99 -11.12
C ASP A 83 -4.00 -21.36 -9.86
N ASN A 84 -3.87 -20.61 -8.77
CA ASN A 84 -4.59 -20.81 -7.52
C ASN A 84 -5.81 -19.86 -7.44
N PRO A 85 -7.01 -20.33 -7.01
CA PRO A 85 -8.15 -19.45 -6.79
C PRO A 85 -7.90 -18.27 -5.85
N GLY A 86 -6.95 -18.41 -4.92
CA GLY A 86 -6.51 -17.36 -4.01
C GLY A 86 -5.80 -16.18 -4.69
N ASN A 87 -5.37 -16.33 -5.95
CA ASN A 87 -4.79 -15.22 -6.72
C ASN A 87 -5.82 -14.14 -7.10
N ALA A 88 -7.11 -14.49 -7.15
CA ALA A 88 -8.15 -13.52 -7.43
C ALA A 88 -8.24 -12.43 -6.36
N PHE A 89 -8.63 -11.22 -6.75
CA PHE A 89 -8.94 -10.15 -5.81
C PHE A 89 -10.10 -10.54 -4.88
N LYS A 90 -10.09 -10.02 -3.65
CA LYS A 90 -11.20 -10.18 -2.69
C LYS A 90 -12.47 -9.52 -3.25
N ASP A 91 -13.64 -10.06 -2.91
CA ASP A 91 -14.93 -9.63 -3.49
C ASP A 91 -15.29 -8.17 -3.15
N MET A 92 -14.70 -7.62 -2.08
CA MET A 92 -14.89 -6.21 -1.72
C MET A 92 -14.10 -5.23 -2.62
N ILE A 93 -13.17 -5.72 -3.44
CA ILE A 93 -12.47 -4.94 -4.46
C ILE A 93 -13.40 -4.81 -5.66
N THR A 94 -14.19 -3.74 -5.68
CA THR A 94 -15.22 -3.50 -6.68
C THR A 94 -14.87 -2.33 -7.59
N GLY A 95 -15.50 -2.28 -8.77
CA GLY A 95 -15.26 -1.26 -9.80
C GLY A 95 -14.10 -1.60 -10.73
N ASP A 96 -13.98 -0.79 -11.76
CA ASP A 96 -12.94 -0.95 -12.77
C ASP A 96 -11.74 -0.05 -12.43
N PRO A 97 -10.53 -0.60 -12.27
CA PRO A 97 -9.33 0.22 -12.11
C PRO A 97 -8.89 0.81 -13.44
N ASP A 98 -8.16 1.92 -13.40
CA ASP A 98 -7.52 2.48 -14.60
C ASP A 98 -6.39 1.60 -15.13
N VAL A 99 -5.79 0.82 -14.25
CA VAL A 99 -4.77 -0.16 -14.61
C VAL A 99 -4.67 -1.26 -13.55
N ILE A 100 -4.41 -2.49 -14.00
CA ILE A 100 -4.00 -3.61 -13.16
C ILE A 100 -2.51 -3.86 -13.41
N VAL A 101 -1.72 -3.82 -12.34
CA VAL A 101 -0.29 -4.12 -12.36
C VAL A 101 -0.07 -5.49 -11.77
N SER A 102 0.44 -6.45 -12.54
CA SER A 102 0.86 -7.75 -12.05
C SER A 102 2.36 -7.75 -11.72
N LYS A 103 2.75 -8.39 -10.63
CA LYS A 103 4.14 -8.43 -10.18
C LYS A 103 4.52 -9.76 -9.52
N HIS A 104 5.81 -10.09 -9.56
CA HIS A 104 6.43 -11.24 -8.90
C HIS A 104 7.36 -10.84 -7.74
N THR A 105 7.51 -9.54 -7.51
CA THR A 105 8.36 -8.94 -6.48
C THR A 105 7.52 -8.14 -5.49
N ASN A 106 8.14 -7.65 -4.41
CA ASN A 106 7.40 -6.86 -3.42
C ASN A 106 6.98 -5.49 -3.95
N SER A 107 7.88 -4.77 -4.65
CA SER A 107 7.53 -3.44 -5.16
C SER A 107 6.63 -3.50 -6.38
N CYS A 108 5.57 -2.69 -6.39
CA CYS A 108 4.69 -2.50 -7.54
C CYS A 108 5.40 -1.85 -8.74
N PHE A 109 6.51 -1.16 -8.51
CA PHE A 109 7.30 -0.51 -9.55
C PHE A 109 8.13 -1.48 -10.42
N TYR A 110 8.14 -2.78 -10.07
CA TYR A 110 8.71 -3.86 -10.90
C TYR A 110 7.63 -4.72 -11.55
N GLY A 111 6.40 -4.24 -11.61
CA GLY A 111 5.28 -4.94 -12.23
C GLY A 111 5.12 -4.62 -13.72
N ASP A 112 4.18 -5.30 -14.33
CA ASP A 112 3.75 -5.09 -15.71
C ASP A 112 2.24 -4.79 -15.73
N PRO A 113 1.81 -3.68 -16.38
CA PRO A 113 2.62 -2.66 -17.04
C PRO A 113 3.49 -1.84 -16.08
N ASP A 114 4.53 -1.17 -16.60
CA ASP A 114 5.43 -0.30 -15.84
C ASP A 114 4.65 0.83 -15.15
N LEU A 115 4.47 0.68 -13.82
CA LEU A 115 3.70 1.61 -13.00
C LEU A 115 4.31 3.02 -13.02
N HIS A 116 5.64 3.13 -12.97
CA HIS A 116 6.30 4.44 -12.95
C HIS A 116 6.01 5.23 -14.23
N ARG A 117 6.13 4.57 -15.37
CA ARG A 117 5.80 5.16 -16.67
C ARG A 117 4.33 5.55 -16.74
N TRP A 118 3.42 4.66 -16.33
CA TRP A 118 1.98 4.90 -16.33
C TRP A 118 1.59 6.14 -15.50
N LEU A 119 2.18 6.28 -14.30
CA LEU A 119 1.98 7.43 -13.40
C LEU A 119 2.53 8.73 -14.02
N LYS A 120 3.74 8.67 -14.60
CA LYS A 120 4.37 9.84 -15.25
C LYS A 120 3.58 10.35 -16.44
N ASP A 121 3.12 9.46 -17.30
CA ASP A 121 2.34 9.81 -18.50
C ASP A 121 1.04 10.56 -18.12
N ARG A 122 0.50 10.27 -16.92
CA ARG A 122 -0.68 10.93 -16.33
C ARG A 122 -0.38 12.09 -15.41
N ARG A 123 0.90 12.42 -15.23
CA ARG A 123 1.38 13.49 -14.34
C ARG A 123 0.93 13.32 -12.87
N ILE A 124 0.72 12.09 -12.45
CA ILE A 124 0.38 11.75 -11.07
C ILE A 124 1.63 11.93 -10.20
N LYS A 125 1.47 12.63 -9.07
CA LYS A 125 2.55 12.92 -8.13
C LYS A 125 2.26 12.40 -6.73
N THR A 126 1.00 12.27 -6.38
CA THR A 126 0.54 11.83 -5.06
C THR A 126 0.03 10.39 -5.16
N LEU A 127 0.52 9.53 -4.29
CA LEU A 127 0.11 8.12 -4.19
C LEU A 127 -0.51 7.89 -2.81
N VAL A 128 -1.74 7.41 -2.78
CA VAL A 128 -2.39 6.92 -1.57
C VAL A 128 -2.32 5.40 -1.60
N LEU A 129 -1.63 4.80 -0.63
CA LEU A 129 -1.29 3.39 -0.66
C LEU A 129 -2.00 2.65 0.47
N CYS A 130 -2.70 1.57 0.12
CA CYS A 130 -3.34 0.61 1.01
C CYS A 130 -3.14 -0.81 0.50
N GLY A 131 -3.42 -1.83 1.31
CA GLY A 131 -3.36 -3.23 0.88
C GLY A 131 -2.60 -4.18 1.79
N ILE A 132 -2.03 -5.26 1.22
CA ILE A 132 -1.44 -6.40 1.93
C ILE A 132 -0.06 -6.75 1.32
N THR A 133 0.97 -7.09 2.10
CA THR A 133 1.09 -6.96 3.56
C THR A 133 1.81 -5.66 3.90
N THR A 134 1.52 -5.13 5.07
CA THR A 134 2.06 -3.84 5.55
C THR A 134 3.57 -3.75 5.39
N ASN A 135 4.33 -4.72 5.91
CA ASN A 135 5.79 -4.72 6.02
C ASN A 135 6.54 -5.32 4.81
N HIS A 136 5.84 -5.79 3.78
CA HIS A 136 6.45 -6.30 2.54
C HIS A 136 6.04 -5.46 1.33
N CYS A 137 4.99 -5.87 0.62
CA CYS A 137 4.61 -5.23 -0.65
C CYS A 137 4.25 -3.75 -0.48
N CYS A 138 3.49 -3.42 0.58
CA CYS A 138 3.11 -2.04 0.86
C CYS A 138 4.34 -1.19 1.25
N GLU A 139 5.13 -1.63 2.24
CA GLU A 139 6.33 -0.90 2.67
C GLU A 139 7.34 -0.73 1.54
N THR A 140 7.65 -1.82 0.80
CA THR A 140 8.63 -1.77 -0.29
C THR A 140 8.18 -0.83 -1.40
N THR A 141 6.89 -0.82 -1.73
CA THR A 141 6.32 0.12 -2.70
C THR A 141 6.39 1.56 -2.21
N ALA A 142 6.06 1.82 -0.95
CA ALA A 142 6.14 3.16 -0.37
C ALA A 142 7.57 3.71 -0.37
N ARG A 143 8.56 2.90 0.03
CA ARG A 143 9.99 3.28 -0.01
C ARG A 143 10.43 3.63 -1.43
N MET A 144 10.08 2.78 -2.40
CA MET A 144 10.44 3.03 -3.79
C MET A 144 9.72 4.24 -4.36
N GLY A 145 8.44 4.43 -4.05
CA GLY A 145 7.67 5.61 -4.44
C GLY A 145 8.31 6.90 -3.93
N GLY A 146 8.67 6.96 -2.64
CA GLY A 146 9.38 8.09 -2.04
C GLY A 146 10.73 8.36 -2.72
N ASN A 147 11.52 7.32 -2.99
CA ASN A 147 12.80 7.45 -3.70
C ASN A 147 12.65 7.92 -5.15
N LEU A 148 11.54 7.60 -5.81
CA LEU A 148 11.21 8.09 -7.15
C LEU A 148 10.61 9.50 -7.16
N GLY A 149 10.41 10.11 -5.98
CA GLY A 149 9.97 11.49 -5.81
C GLY A 149 8.45 11.67 -5.75
N TYR A 150 7.69 10.60 -5.54
CA TYR A 150 6.25 10.70 -5.28
C TYR A 150 5.98 11.18 -3.84
N ASP A 151 4.90 11.93 -3.67
CA ASP A 151 4.30 12.21 -2.36
C ASP A 151 3.43 11.01 -1.94
N VAL A 152 3.99 10.15 -1.09
CA VAL A 152 3.33 8.90 -0.69
C VAL A 152 2.57 9.09 0.63
N ARG A 153 1.29 8.77 0.62
CA ARG A 153 0.40 8.67 1.79
C ARG A 153 0.16 7.20 2.07
N PHE A 154 0.76 6.71 3.13
CA PHE A 154 0.62 5.32 3.54
C PHE A 154 -0.50 5.20 4.55
N VAL A 155 -1.64 4.59 4.15
CA VAL A 155 -2.83 4.48 4.99
C VAL A 155 -2.69 3.25 5.87
N ILE A 156 -2.14 3.45 7.08
CA ILE A 156 -1.70 2.34 7.95
C ILE A 156 -2.85 1.45 8.40
N ASP A 157 -4.01 2.01 8.72
CA ASP A 157 -5.21 1.28 9.12
C ASP A 157 -5.99 0.67 7.95
N ALA A 158 -5.56 0.93 6.70
CA ALA A 158 -5.98 0.23 5.50
C ALA A 158 -4.91 -0.76 5.00
N THR A 159 -4.03 -1.22 5.90
CA THR A 159 -3.10 -2.33 5.65
C THR A 159 -3.17 -3.34 6.77
N HIS A 160 -2.80 -4.59 6.50
CA HIS A 160 -2.57 -5.59 7.53
C HIS A 160 -1.35 -6.45 7.21
N THR A 161 -0.86 -7.17 8.21
CA THR A 161 0.20 -8.15 8.08
C THR A 161 -0.02 -9.33 9.05
N PHE A 162 0.90 -10.25 9.08
CA PHE A 162 0.86 -11.48 9.85
C PHE A 162 2.04 -11.55 10.81
N ASP A 163 1.91 -12.34 11.88
CA ASP A 163 3.02 -12.65 12.78
C ASP A 163 4.16 -13.29 12.01
N ARG A 164 5.40 -12.96 12.37
CA ARG A 164 6.58 -13.52 11.70
C ARG A 164 7.77 -13.68 12.65
N GLY A 165 8.22 -14.92 12.82
CA GLY A 165 9.26 -15.22 13.81
C GLY A 165 8.79 -14.84 15.21
N ASP A 166 9.58 -14.03 15.90
CA ASP A 166 9.31 -13.56 17.27
C ASP A 166 8.53 -12.23 17.29
N MET A 167 8.18 -11.67 16.12
CA MET A 167 7.46 -10.40 16.03
C MET A 167 5.98 -10.62 15.70
N THR A 168 5.12 -9.97 16.47
CA THR A 168 3.69 -9.92 16.16
C THR A 168 3.43 -9.03 14.95
N ALA A 169 2.28 -9.23 14.30
CA ALA A 169 1.84 -8.40 13.20
C ALA A 169 1.74 -6.91 13.57
N ASP A 170 1.32 -6.60 14.81
CA ASP A 170 1.28 -5.22 15.31
C ASP A 170 2.68 -4.61 15.46
N GLN A 171 3.64 -5.38 15.95
CA GLN A 171 5.04 -4.91 16.04
C GLN A 171 5.62 -4.62 14.65
N LEU A 172 5.35 -5.49 13.67
CA LEU A 172 5.79 -5.30 12.28
C LEU A 172 5.14 -4.07 11.65
N ALA A 173 3.83 -3.89 11.83
CA ALA A 173 3.12 -2.72 11.33
C ALA A 173 3.65 -1.42 11.97
N HIS A 174 3.90 -1.42 13.29
CA HIS A 174 4.48 -0.28 13.99
C HIS A 174 5.90 0.05 13.50
N ALA A 175 6.74 -0.97 13.29
CA ALA A 175 8.09 -0.78 12.74
C ALA A 175 8.05 -0.18 11.33
N THR A 176 7.15 -0.69 10.46
CA THR A 176 6.93 -0.15 9.12
C THR A 176 6.53 1.33 9.18
N ALA A 177 5.51 1.68 9.97
CA ALA A 177 5.06 3.06 10.12
C ALA A 177 6.19 3.98 10.61
N THR A 178 6.97 3.53 11.62
CA THR A 178 8.10 4.28 12.16
C THR A 178 9.19 4.53 11.11
N ASN A 179 9.51 3.52 10.29
CA ASN A 179 10.56 3.62 9.28
C ASN A 179 10.16 4.47 8.08
N LEU A 180 8.88 4.45 7.70
CA LEU A 180 8.39 5.19 6.54
C LEU A 180 8.16 6.67 6.86
N ASN A 181 7.69 6.96 8.08
CA ASN A 181 7.18 8.29 8.41
C ASN A 181 8.25 9.39 8.32
N GLY A 182 8.00 10.36 7.46
CA GLY A 182 8.85 11.52 7.27
C GLY A 182 10.08 11.30 6.37
N GLU A 183 10.42 10.05 6.05
CA GLU A 183 11.52 9.73 5.12
C GLU A 183 11.00 9.36 3.74
N PHE A 184 10.11 8.37 3.65
CA PHE A 184 9.59 7.82 2.39
C PHE A 184 8.13 8.14 2.15
N ALA A 185 7.35 8.30 3.22
CA ALA A 185 5.91 8.52 3.18
C ALA A 185 5.42 9.34 4.36
N ALA A 186 4.23 9.90 4.26
CA ALA A 186 3.45 10.32 5.41
C ALA A 186 2.52 9.18 5.84
N ILE A 187 2.55 8.82 7.12
CA ILE A 187 1.63 7.85 7.70
C ILE A 187 0.33 8.56 8.02
N VAL A 188 -0.77 8.01 7.54
CA VAL A 188 -2.11 8.58 7.69
C VAL A 188 -3.11 7.50 8.08
N ALA A 189 -4.23 7.90 8.66
CA ALA A 189 -5.39 7.03 8.88
C ALA A 189 -6.44 7.21 7.78
N THR A 190 -7.27 6.20 7.56
CA THR A 190 -8.39 6.24 6.61
C THR A 190 -9.30 7.43 6.85
N ALA A 191 -9.65 7.71 8.10
CA ALA A 191 -10.50 8.86 8.46
C ALA A 191 -9.91 10.19 8.00
N GLU A 192 -8.58 10.39 8.11
CA GLU A 192 -7.90 11.61 7.67
C GLU A 192 -7.97 11.79 6.15
N VAL A 193 -7.99 10.67 5.40
CA VAL A 193 -8.12 10.66 3.93
C VAL A 193 -9.56 10.93 3.49
N LEU A 194 -10.54 10.41 4.22
CA LEU A 194 -11.97 10.58 3.90
C LEU A 194 -12.47 12.00 4.19
N ASP A 195 -11.89 12.66 5.18
CA ASP A 195 -12.26 14.03 5.60
C ASP A 195 -11.54 15.13 4.76
N ALA A 196 -10.75 14.74 3.75
CA ALA A 196 -9.89 15.62 2.96
C ALA A 196 -10.53 16.18 1.66
#